data_bd5027db27da78232656e595f78999fc
#
_entry.id   bd5027db27da78232656e595f78999fc
#
_cell.length_a   1.000
_cell.length_b   1.000
_cell.length_c   1.000
_cell.angle_alpha   90.00
_cell.angle_beta   90.00
_cell.angle_gamma   90.00
#
_symmetry.space_group_name_H-M   'P 1'
#
loop_
_entity.id
_entity.type
_entity.pdbx_description
1 polymer ?
#
loop_
_entity_poly.entity_id
_entity_poly.type
_entity_poly.pdbx_seq_one_letter_code
_entity_poly.pdbx_strand_id
1 'polypeptide(L)'
;MYDTLKIIHSLLRWLILLAGFYAVLRSLGGITGKKAYTGADGKAGLFYMIFFDLQLLVGLALYFFASPLVGIHDMAGAMKDPIIRFYTVEHETLAIIAFVLVHIGRAKTKKGTDAQRHKTALLFFGIALLLVLALVPWPFRAVGAMQGWF
;
A
#
# COMPACT_ATOMS: atom_id res chain seq x y z
N MET A 1 2.96 -1.80 23.35
CA MET A 1 2.73 -0.79 22.28
C MET A 1 3.17 -1.31 20.90
N TYR A 2 4.41 -1.73 20.73
CA TYR A 2 4.92 -2.27 19.45
C TYR A 2 4.06 -3.40 18.90
N ASP A 3 3.81 -4.45 19.67
CA ASP A 3 3.06 -5.63 19.20
C ASP A 3 1.63 -5.28 18.77
N THR A 4 0.95 -4.40 19.52
CA THR A 4 -0.40 -3.95 19.19
C THR A 4 -0.42 -3.19 17.87
N LEU A 5 0.49 -2.23 17.67
CA LEU A 5 0.59 -1.48 16.42
C LEU A 5 1.00 -2.37 15.25
N LYS A 6 1.90 -3.33 15.47
CA LYS A 6 2.30 -4.33 14.48
C LYS A 6 1.11 -5.17 14.01
N ILE A 7 0.29 -5.67 14.92
CA ILE A 7 -0.91 -6.44 14.57
C ILE A 7 -1.89 -5.59 13.76
N ILE A 8 -2.17 -4.36 14.20
CA ILE A 8 -3.07 -3.44 13.47
C ILE A 8 -2.52 -3.16 12.07
N HIS A 9 -1.23 -2.86 11.95
CA HIS A 9 -0.56 -2.63 10.68
C HIS A 9 -0.66 -3.85 9.75
N SER A 10 -0.49 -5.03 10.30
CA SER A 10 -0.62 -6.30 9.56
C SER A 10 -2.04 -6.57 9.09
N LEU A 11 -3.06 -6.29 9.90
CA LEU A 11 -4.47 -6.42 9.51
C LEU A 11 -4.83 -5.41 8.41
N LEU A 12 -4.44 -4.15 8.57
CA LEU A 12 -4.65 -3.11 7.54
C LEU A 12 -3.99 -3.47 6.21
N ARG A 13 -2.81 -4.10 6.24
CA ARG A 13 -2.14 -4.63 5.04
C ARG A 13 -3.07 -5.56 4.24
N TRP A 14 -3.76 -6.48 4.90
CA TRP A 14 -4.69 -7.38 4.23
C TRP A 14 -5.89 -6.65 3.64
N LEU A 15 -6.42 -5.63 4.34
CA LEU A 15 -7.49 -4.79 3.81
C LEU A 15 -7.03 -4.00 2.57
N ILE A 16 -5.81 -3.48 2.58
CA ILE A 16 -5.20 -2.81 1.41
C ILE A 16 -5.09 -3.77 0.22
N LEU A 17 -4.59 -4.98 0.45
CA LEU A 17 -4.47 -5.97 -0.62
C LEU A 17 -5.84 -6.33 -1.20
N LEU A 18 -6.83 -6.62 -0.36
CA LEU A 18 -8.19 -6.93 -0.81
C LEU A 18 -8.83 -5.78 -1.58
N ALA A 19 -8.75 -4.55 -1.05
CA ALA A 19 -9.30 -3.37 -1.72
C ALA A 19 -8.56 -3.05 -3.02
N GLY A 20 -7.24 -3.19 -3.04
CA GLY A 20 -6.41 -2.99 -4.23
C GLY A 20 -6.72 -3.99 -5.34
N PHE A 21 -6.76 -5.28 -5.02
CA PHE A 21 -7.17 -6.31 -5.98
C PHE A 21 -8.58 -6.06 -6.50
N TYR A 22 -9.52 -5.75 -5.61
CA TYR A 22 -10.90 -5.46 -6.01
C TYR A 22 -10.97 -4.26 -6.97
N ALA A 23 -10.30 -3.14 -6.66
CA ALA A 23 -10.29 -1.95 -7.50
C ALA A 23 -9.64 -2.20 -8.88
N VAL A 24 -8.54 -2.95 -8.91
CA VAL A 24 -7.82 -3.32 -10.14
C VAL A 24 -8.68 -4.25 -11.01
N LEU A 25 -9.27 -5.29 -10.44
CA LEU A 25 -10.12 -6.23 -11.17
C LEU A 25 -11.38 -5.57 -11.74
N ARG A 26 -12.01 -4.66 -10.97
CA ARG A 26 -13.13 -3.86 -11.47
C ARG A 26 -12.72 -2.99 -12.66
N SER A 27 -11.58 -2.33 -12.57
CA SER A 27 -11.05 -1.47 -13.64
C SER A 27 -10.73 -2.26 -14.90
N LEU A 28 -10.09 -3.42 -14.74
CA LEU A 28 -9.81 -4.35 -15.84
C LEU A 28 -11.10 -4.85 -16.51
N GLY A 29 -12.07 -5.29 -15.71
CA GLY A 29 -13.39 -5.71 -16.21
C GLY A 29 -14.17 -4.58 -16.87
N GLY A 30 -13.99 -3.33 -16.44
CA GLY A 30 -14.56 -2.15 -17.08
C GLY A 30 -13.97 -1.88 -18.45
N ILE A 31 -12.63 -2.01 -18.59
CA ILE A 31 -11.94 -1.85 -19.89
C ILE A 31 -12.33 -2.96 -20.87
N THR A 32 -12.21 -4.21 -20.45
CA THR A 32 -12.46 -5.36 -21.33
C THR A 32 -13.93 -5.47 -21.73
N GLY A 33 -14.85 -5.19 -20.81
CA GLY A 33 -16.30 -5.21 -21.06
C GLY A 33 -16.87 -3.90 -21.59
N LYS A 34 -16.06 -2.87 -21.82
CA LYS A 34 -16.49 -1.51 -22.25
C LYS A 34 -17.64 -0.96 -21.38
N LYS A 35 -17.54 -1.17 -20.05
CA LYS A 35 -18.59 -0.84 -19.08
C LYS A 35 -18.51 0.62 -18.63
N ALA A 36 -19.66 1.17 -18.24
CA ALA A 36 -19.71 2.46 -17.57
C ALA A 36 -18.92 2.43 -16.26
N TYR A 37 -18.27 3.54 -15.90
CA TYR A 37 -17.63 3.73 -14.61
C TYR A 37 -18.68 4.17 -13.59
N THR A 38 -19.00 3.29 -12.68
CA THR A 38 -20.12 3.45 -11.73
C THR A 38 -19.69 3.97 -10.36
N GLY A 39 -20.67 4.26 -9.50
CA GLY A 39 -20.41 4.58 -8.10
C GLY A 39 -19.67 3.47 -7.34
N ALA A 40 -19.87 2.19 -7.73
CA ALA A 40 -19.15 1.06 -7.13
C ALA A 40 -17.65 1.09 -7.47
N ASP A 41 -17.27 1.50 -8.68
CA ASP A 41 -15.87 1.67 -9.06
C ASP A 41 -15.24 2.83 -8.28
N GLY A 42 -15.98 3.93 -8.13
CA GLY A 42 -15.57 5.06 -7.31
C GLY A 42 -15.38 4.68 -5.83
N LYS A 43 -16.29 3.88 -5.26
CA LYS A 43 -16.16 3.38 -3.87
C LYS A 43 -14.98 2.43 -3.71
N ALA A 44 -14.70 1.56 -4.68
CA ALA A 44 -13.54 0.68 -4.65
C ALA A 44 -12.23 1.46 -4.50
N GLY A 45 -12.03 2.50 -5.34
CA GLY A 45 -10.88 3.39 -5.22
C GLY A 45 -10.86 4.20 -3.92
N LEU A 46 -12.03 4.60 -3.39
CA LEU A 46 -12.14 5.31 -2.12
C LEU A 46 -11.71 4.43 -0.93
N PHE A 47 -12.20 3.19 -0.85
CA PHE A 47 -11.80 2.28 0.23
C PHE A 47 -10.32 1.92 0.16
N TYR A 48 -9.78 1.73 -1.05
CA TYR A 48 -8.35 1.50 -1.23
C TYR A 48 -7.53 2.67 -0.67
N MET A 49 -7.94 3.91 -0.95
CA MET A 49 -7.32 5.13 -0.42
C MET A 49 -7.42 5.20 1.11
N ILE A 50 -8.63 5.02 1.68
CA ILE A 50 -8.84 5.11 3.14
C ILE A 50 -7.98 4.10 3.90
N PHE A 51 -7.89 2.86 3.41
CA PHE A 51 -7.03 1.86 4.06
C PHE A 51 -5.55 2.22 3.97
N PHE A 52 -5.11 2.87 2.87
CA PHE A 52 -3.77 3.42 2.80
C PHE A 52 -3.54 4.55 3.81
N ASP A 53 -4.52 5.45 4.00
CA ASP A 53 -4.42 6.53 4.97
C ASP A 53 -4.22 5.98 6.38
N LEU A 54 -5.06 5.01 6.77
CA LEU A 54 -4.94 4.35 8.07
C LEU A 54 -3.62 3.59 8.23
N GLN A 55 -3.19 2.90 7.19
CA GLN A 55 -1.93 2.16 7.17
C GLN A 55 -0.73 3.09 7.34
N LEU A 56 -0.73 4.23 6.64
CA LEU A 56 0.35 5.21 6.75
C LEU A 56 0.43 5.78 8.16
N LEU A 57 -0.71 6.15 8.77
CA LEU A 57 -0.74 6.66 10.14
C LEU A 57 -0.16 5.66 11.15
N VAL A 58 -0.57 4.40 11.07
CA VAL A 58 -0.04 3.33 11.93
C VAL A 58 1.43 3.03 11.62
N GLY A 59 1.80 3.05 10.32
CA GLY A 59 3.17 2.88 9.87
C GLY A 59 4.11 3.97 10.41
N LEU A 60 3.70 5.23 10.34
CA LEU A 60 4.46 6.35 10.91
C LEU A 60 4.58 6.24 12.44
N ALA A 61 3.54 5.79 13.13
CA ALA A 61 3.62 5.54 14.57
C ALA A 61 4.63 4.43 14.90
N LEU A 62 4.67 3.37 14.12
CA LEU A 62 5.70 2.33 14.22
C LEU A 62 7.09 2.90 13.92
N TYR A 63 7.22 3.66 12.85
CA TYR A 63 8.48 4.21 12.37
C TYR A 63 9.15 5.12 13.37
N PHE A 64 8.42 6.09 13.94
CA PHE A 64 9.01 7.10 14.81
C PHE A 64 9.05 6.71 16.29
N PHE A 65 8.14 5.85 16.75
CA PHE A 65 7.93 5.70 18.20
C PHE A 65 8.02 4.28 18.72
N ALA A 66 7.84 3.24 17.89
CA ALA A 66 7.61 1.92 18.43
C ALA A 66 8.52 0.81 17.90
N SER A 67 8.94 0.86 16.63
CA SER A 67 9.61 -0.28 16.01
C SER A 67 11.09 -0.38 16.36
N PRO A 68 11.55 -1.55 16.87
CA PRO A 68 12.98 -1.81 17.06
C PRO A 68 13.72 -2.08 15.73
N LEU A 69 13.00 -2.22 14.62
CA LEU A 69 13.56 -2.51 13.30
C LEU A 69 13.87 -1.24 12.49
N VAL A 70 13.62 -0.07 13.05
CA VAL A 70 13.84 1.22 12.38
C VAL A 70 15.04 1.92 13.00
N GLY A 71 16.08 2.14 12.19
CA GLY A 71 17.38 2.68 12.62
C GLY A 71 17.56 4.16 12.31
N ILE A 72 16.53 5.02 12.50
CA ILE A 72 16.62 6.46 12.18
C ILE A 72 17.65 7.22 13.03
N HIS A 73 17.99 6.70 14.20
CA HIS A 73 18.98 7.32 15.10
C HIS A 73 20.43 6.90 14.78
N ASP A 74 20.63 5.86 13.99
CA ASP A 74 21.93 5.41 13.47
C ASP A 74 21.79 4.97 12.01
N MET A 75 21.70 5.92 11.11
CA MET A 75 21.58 5.65 9.67
C MET A 75 22.80 4.92 9.10
N ALA A 76 23.99 5.18 9.61
CA ALA A 76 25.22 4.53 9.12
C ALA A 76 25.23 3.03 9.48
N GLY A 77 24.76 2.68 10.67
CA GLY A 77 24.57 1.29 11.09
C GLY A 77 23.40 0.63 10.34
N ALA A 78 22.27 1.33 10.23
CA ALA A 78 21.08 0.85 9.53
C ALA A 78 21.37 0.46 8.07
N MET A 79 22.19 1.24 7.37
CA MET A 79 22.55 0.95 5.97
C MET A 79 23.40 -0.30 5.79
N LYS A 80 24.06 -0.77 6.85
CA LYS A 80 24.91 -1.99 6.83
C LYS A 80 24.11 -3.27 7.13
N ASP A 81 22.99 -3.15 7.83
CA ASP A 81 22.11 -4.28 8.14
C ASP A 81 20.96 -4.35 7.13
N PRO A 82 20.84 -5.42 6.32
CA PRO A 82 19.80 -5.51 5.29
C PRO A 82 18.36 -5.46 5.84
N ILE A 83 18.14 -5.96 7.07
CA ILE A 83 16.81 -5.99 7.69
C ILE A 83 16.46 -4.58 8.17
N ILE A 84 17.35 -3.95 8.95
CA ILE A 84 17.14 -2.60 9.46
C ILE A 84 17.01 -1.60 8.29
N ARG A 85 17.87 -1.71 7.25
CA ARG A 85 17.80 -0.88 6.04
C ARG A 85 16.44 -1.02 5.35
N PHE A 86 15.94 -2.25 5.22
CA PHE A 86 14.64 -2.49 4.60
C PHE A 86 13.54 -1.71 5.31
N TYR A 87 13.41 -1.84 6.64
CA TYR A 87 12.35 -1.16 7.40
C TYR A 87 12.59 0.33 7.56
N THR A 88 13.85 0.79 7.52
CA THR A 88 14.17 2.21 7.68
C THR A 88 14.04 3.00 6.38
N VAL A 89 14.34 2.40 5.24
CA VAL A 89 14.43 3.12 3.96
C VAL A 89 13.53 2.53 2.89
N GLU A 90 13.69 1.25 2.59
CA GLU A 90 13.06 0.65 1.41
C GLU A 90 11.53 0.53 1.57
N HIS A 91 11.10 0.00 2.69
CA HIS A 91 9.68 -0.19 3.01
C HIS A 91 8.93 1.15 3.04
N GLU A 92 9.45 2.12 3.79
CA GLU A 92 8.84 3.42 3.95
C GLU A 92 8.78 4.21 2.64
N THR A 93 9.88 4.21 1.87
CA THR A 93 9.93 4.91 0.57
C THR A 93 8.90 4.35 -0.41
N LEU A 94 8.84 3.02 -0.55
CA LEU A 94 7.87 2.40 -1.45
C LEU A 94 6.42 2.58 -0.97
N ALA A 95 6.19 2.58 0.35
CA ALA A 95 4.88 2.83 0.94
C ALA A 95 4.39 4.26 0.63
N ILE A 96 5.24 5.27 0.77
CA ILE A 96 4.92 6.66 0.43
C ILE A 96 4.62 6.80 -1.07
N ILE A 97 5.43 6.20 -1.94
CA ILE A 97 5.18 6.23 -3.39
C ILE A 97 3.82 5.59 -3.72
N ALA A 98 3.52 4.41 -3.17
CA ALA A 98 2.25 3.74 -3.39
C ALA A 98 1.07 4.57 -2.86
N PHE A 99 1.20 5.18 -1.68
CA PHE A 99 0.22 6.09 -1.10
C PHE A 99 -0.09 7.26 -2.05
N VAL A 100 0.93 7.95 -2.55
CA VAL A 100 0.77 9.08 -3.47
C VAL A 100 0.09 8.65 -4.77
N LEU A 101 0.45 7.49 -5.33
CA LEU A 101 -0.17 6.95 -6.54
C LEU A 101 -1.66 6.66 -6.34
N VAL A 102 -2.06 6.09 -5.21
CA VAL A 102 -3.48 5.83 -4.91
C VAL A 102 -4.27 7.14 -4.84
N HIS A 103 -3.71 8.17 -4.19
CA HIS A 103 -4.35 9.49 -4.08
C HIS A 103 -4.50 10.18 -5.44
N ILE A 104 -3.44 10.18 -6.25
CA ILE A 104 -3.49 10.73 -7.62
C ILE A 104 -4.50 9.96 -8.46
N GLY A 105 -4.48 8.63 -8.42
CA GLY A 105 -5.41 7.77 -9.12
C GLY A 105 -6.85 8.09 -8.74
N ARG A 106 -7.13 8.16 -7.44
CA ARG A 106 -8.46 8.50 -6.92
C ARG A 106 -8.93 9.90 -7.36
N ALA A 107 -8.06 10.89 -7.34
CA ALA A 107 -8.39 12.24 -7.80
C ALA A 107 -8.70 12.28 -9.30
N LYS A 108 -7.85 11.64 -10.11
CA LYS A 108 -8.00 11.61 -11.57
C LYS A 108 -9.23 10.81 -12.05
N THR A 109 -9.62 9.76 -11.33
CA THR A 109 -10.81 8.96 -11.68
C THR A 109 -12.14 9.68 -11.44
N LYS A 110 -12.14 10.88 -10.84
CA LYS A 110 -13.35 11.71 -10.71
C LYS A 110 -13.79 12.39 -12.01
N LYS A 111 -12.91 12.47 -13.01
CA LYS A 111 -13.15 13.18 -14.27
C LYS A 111 -12.82 12.30 -15.48
N GLY A 112 -13.38 12.64 -16.62
CA GLY A 112 -13.13 11.96 -17.90
C GLY A 112 -14.24 10.98 -18.31
N THR A 113 -14.08 10.38 -19.48
CA THR A 113 -14.97 9.32 -19.98
C THR A 113 -14.83 8.05 -19.17
N ASP A 114 -15.82 7.15 -19.23
CA ASP A 114 -15.79 5.89 -18.51
C ASP A 114 -14.52 5.07 -18.84
N ALA A 115 -14.15 4.99 -20.11
CA ALA A 115 -12.94 4.31 -20.54
C ALA A 115 -11.66 4.94 -19.97
N GLN A 116 -11.59 6.27 -19.93
CA GLN A 116 -10.45 6.98 -19.35
C GLN A 116 -10.35 6.74 -17.83
N ARG A 117 -11.49 6.79 -17.14
CA ARG A 117 -11.56 6.55 -15.68
C ARG A 117 -11.10 5.13 -15.32
N HIS A 118 -11.57 4.11 -16.06
CA HIS A 118 -11.12 2.73 -15.85
C HIS A 118 -9.62 2.56 -16.15
N LYS A 119 -9.10 3.13 -17.26
CA LYS A 119 -7.67 3.09 -17.58
C LYS A 119 -6.81 3.80 -16.53
N THR A 120 -7.25 4.95 -16.05
CA THR A 120 -6.57 5.69 -14.97
C THR A 120 -6.54 4.88 -13.69
N ALA A 121 -7.68 4.30 -13.28
CA ALA A 121 -7.74 3.44 -12.10
C ALA A 121 -6.82 2.23 -12.24
N LEU A 122 -6.86 1.53 -13.38
CA LEU A 122 -5.99 0.38 -13.61
C LEU A 122 -4.51 0.76 -13.53
N LEU A 123 -4.10 1.88 -14.12
CA LEU A 123 -2.71 2.34 -14.10
C LEU A 123 -2.25 2.66 -12.68
N PHE A 124 -2.92 3.59 -12.01
CA PHE A 124 -2.46 4.10 -10.71
C PHE A 124 -2.65 3.07 -9.59
N PHE A 125 -3.81 2.43 -9.50
CA PHE A 125 -4.07 1.42 -8.48
C PHE A 125 -3.29 0.13 -8.74
N GLY A 126 -3.07 -0.22 -10.01
CA GLY A 126 -2.26 -1.38 -10.40
C GLY A 126 -0.81 -1.21 -10.03
N ILE A 127 -0.18 -0.07 -10.35
CA ILE A 127 1.21 0.20 -9.95
C ILE A 127 1.32 0.24 -8.42
N ALA A 128 0.39 0.91 -7.72
CA ALA A 128 0.39 0.94 -6.27
C ALA A 128 0.27 -0.47 -5.66
N LEU A 129 -0.60 -1.33 -6.21
CA LEU A 129 -0.75 -2.72 -5.76
C LEU A 129 0.54 -3.52 -5.97
N LEU A 130 1.22 -3.37 -7.10
CA LEU A 130 2.51 -4.02 -7.36
C LEU A 130 3.57 -3.57 -6.36
N LEU A 131 3.63 -2.27 -6.06
CA LEU A 131 4.54 -1.75 -5.02
C LEU A 131 4.22 -2.34 -3.65
N VAL A 132 2.92 -2.43 -3.27
CA VAL A 132 2.51 -3.06 -2.01
C VAL A 132 2.96 -4.52 -1.96
N LEU A 133 2.74 -5.29 -3.02
CA LEU A 133 3.20 -6.69 -3.08
C LEU A 133 4.71 -6.83 -2.94
N ALA A 134 5.47 -5.86 -3.48
CA ALA A 134 6.94 -5.84 -3.37
C ALA A 134 7.43 -5.41 -1.97
N LEU A 135 6.76 -4.43 -1.34
CA LEU A 135 7.18 -3.89 -0.03
C LEU A 135 6.73 -4.75 1.16
N VAL A 136 5.74 -5.63 0.98
CA VAL A 136 5.30 -6.53 2.08
C VAL A 136 6.44 -7.45 2.49
N PRO A 137 6.78 -7.50 3.79
CA PRO A 137 7.77 -8.43 4.32
C PRO A 137 7.16 -9.84 4.47
N TRP A 138 6.98 -10.52 3.34
CA TRP A 138 6.42 -11.86 3.32
C TRP A 138 7.26 -12.83 4.19
N PRO A 139 6.66 -13.79 4.90
CA PRO A 139 7.40 -14.72 5.77
C PRO A 139 8.46 -15.56 5.05
N PHE A 140 8.33 -15.75 3.74
CA PHE A 140 9.32 -16.45 2.89
C PHE A 140 10.49 -15.57 2.44
N ARG A 141 10.45 -14.25 2.73
CA ARG A 141 11.57 -13.32 2.48
C ARG A 141 12.41 -13.20 3.75
N ALA A 142 13.71 -13.00 3.60
CA ALA A 142 14.63 -12.81 4.74
C ALA A 142 14.16 -11.68 5.68
N VAL A 143 13.67 -10.56 5.12
CA VAL A 143 13.16 -9.41 5.89
C VAL A 143 11.86 -9.70 6.64
N GLY A 144 11.13 -10.74 6.28
CA GLY A 144 9.86 -11.13 6.88
C GLY A 144 9.89 -12.41 7.70
N ALA A 145 11.01 -13.15 7.67
CA ALA A 145 11.10 -14.49 8.27
C ALA A 145 10.76 -14.53 9.77
N MET A 146 11.06 -13.44 10.50
CA MET A 146 10.78 -13.32 11.94
C MET A 146 9.48 -12.58 12.26
N GLN A 147 8.76 -12.08 11.25
CA GLN A 147 7.57 -11.25 11.47
C GLN A 147 6.26 -12.04 11.42
N GLY A 148 6.26 -13.21 10.84
CA GLY A 148 5.06 -14.03 10.66
C GLY A 148 4.06 -13.41 9.67
N TRP A 149 2.82 -13.89 9.75
CA TRP A 149 1.71 -13.39 8.91
C TRP A 149 0.97 -12.20 9.54
N PHE A 150 1.20 -11.98 10.85
CA PHE A 150 0.56 -10.93 11.65
C PHE A 150 1.55 -10.29 12.61
#